data_1bee74236ae1d97c8e6b4881c7675454
#
_entry.id   1bee74236ae1d97c8e6b4881c7675454
#
_cell.length_a   1.000
_cell.length_b   1.000
_cell.length_c   1.000
_cell.angle_alpha   90.00
_cell.angle_beta   90.00
_cell.angle_gamma   90.00
#
_symmetry.space_group_name_H-M   'P 1'
#
loop_
_entity.id
_entity.type
_entity.pdbx_description
1 polymer ?
#
loop_
_entity_poly.entity_id
_entity_poly.type
_entity_poly.pdbx_seq_one_letter_code
_entity_poly.pdbx_strand_id
1 'polypeptide(L)'
;MKNIKICDRTLCAAGAHFSFKEKIEIARQLERLSVNAVELPEIENAKTDTLLVRTVASFVKNSVLSVCGGKTRESIDLAADALRTAAKPRIRIELPLSTVGMEYICHKKAPKMGEFITELVGYAKEKCGDTEFCAMDATRADRAFLYEMIDTAIAAGAGIITISDDAAEKMPDEFAAFISEIAAHTGGKAEISVMCSDKNGLASAASVMAVKQGAGSVKSAVSGDITSLEGFAAMIKNCGDTCGFSSSIKNTELNRIVKQIVRITGGKTDTAAPTAAEQSGITLDSSDGKDAVVSAAASLGYDLSDEDAEKVYAEFRRVAAKKRVGAKELEVIITSSAMQVPPTYTLVNYVINNGNIISASAQVTLERDGEKTTGISIG
;
A
#
# COMPACT_ATOMS: atom_id res chain seq x y z
N MET A 1 -15.74 -0.34 16.35
CA MET A 1 -14.69 0.50 15.72
C MET A 1 -14.90 0.49 14.22
N LYS A 2 -14.83 1.66 13.57
CA LYS A 2 -14.92 1.77 12.11
C LYS A 2 -13.60 1.33 11.49
N ASN A 3 -13.63 0.36 10.59
CA ASN A 3 -12.43 -0.06 9.87
C ASN A 3 -12.16 0.92 8.72
N ILE A 4 -11.02 1.60 8.76
CA ILE A 4 -10.58 2.56 7.76
C ILE A 4 -9.73 1.84 6.74
N LYS A 5 -10.14 1.94 5.48
CA LYS A 5 -9.41 1.34 4.37
C LYS A 5 -8.23 2.21 3.98
N ILE A 6 -7.07 1.60 3.83
CA ILE A 6 -5.84 2.25 3.38
C ILE A 6 -5.54 1.74 1.96
N CYS A 7 -5.57 2.66 1.00
CA CYS A 7 -5.31 2.38 -0.41
C CYS A 7 -3.94 2.96 -0.77
N ASP A 8 -3.01 2.10 -1.16
CA ASP A 8 -1.64 2.54 -1.44
C ASP A 8 -1.43 2.91 -2.91
N ARG A 9 -0.87 4.08 -3.12
CA ARG A 9 -0.55 4.69 -4.43
C ARG A 9 0.95 4.82 -4.69
N THR A 10 1.81 4.15 -3.94
CA THR A 10 3.28 4.23 -4.14
C THR A 10 3.67 3.99 -5.59
N LEU A 11 3.00 3.05 -6.27
CA LEU A 11 3.25 2.73 -7.67
C LEU A 11 2.68 3.74 -8.67
N CYS A 12 1.88 4.71 -8.21
CA CYS A 12 1.34 5.82 -8.99
C CYS A 12 2.10 7.14 -8.78
N ALA A 13 3.16 7.15 -7.96
CA ALA A 13 3.89 8.38 -7.64
C ALA A 13 4.49 9.02 -8.89
N ALA A 14 4.24 10.31 -9.09
CA ALA A 14 4.75 11.07 -10.21
C ALA A 14 6.30 11.09 -10.22
N GLY A 15 6.91 10.86 -11.37
CA GLY A 15 8.36 10.86 -11.52
C GLY A 15 9.09 9.63 -10.93
N ALA A 16 8.38 8.67 -10.39
CA ALA A 16 8.98 7.43 -9.91
C ALA A 16 9.22 6.46 -11.07
N HIS A 17 10.47 6.32 -11.47
CA HIS A 17 10.88 5.39 -12.52
C HIS A 17 11.28 4.04 -11.92
N PHE A 18 10.29 3.23 -11.54
CA PHE A 18 10.55 1.87 -11.06
C PHE A 18 10.70 0.90 -12.22
N SER A 19 11.72 0.05 -12.16
CA SER A 19 11.84 -1.10 -13.05
C SER A 19 10.68 -2.10 -12.85
N PHE A 20 10.46 -2.96 -13.83
CA PHE A 20 9.44 -3.99 -13.77
C PHE A 20 9.55 -4.87 -12.50
N LYS A 21 10.78 -5.25 -12.12
CA LYS A 21 11.04 -6.06 -10.92
C LYS A 21 10.74 -5.29 -9.63
N GLU A 22 11.11 -4.01 -9.57
CA GLU A 22 10.82 -3.16 -8.41
C GLU A 22 9.33 -2.97 -8.21
N LYS A 23 8.57 -2.73 -9.27
CA LYS A 23 7.10 -2.61 -9.20
C LYS A 23 6.45 -3.89 -8.63
N ILE A 24 6.91 -5.06 -9.06
CA ILE A 24 6.45 -6.36 -8.54
C ILE A 24 6.78 -6.50 -7.05
N GLU A 25 8.01 -6.17 -6.65
CA GLU A 25 8.43 -6.31 -5.26
C GLU A 25 7.68 -5.34 -4.35
N ILE A 26 7.51 -4.08 -4.75
CA ILE A 26 6.68 -3.11 -4.02
C ILE A 26 5.26 -3.65 -3.83
N ALA A 27 4.60 -4.11 -4.91
CA ALA A 27 3.25 -4.66 -4.82
C ALA A 27 3.16 -5.87 -3.88
N ARG A 28 4.20 -6.73 -3.87
CA ARG A 28 4.28 -7.88 -2.97
C ARG A 28 4.39 -7.46 -1.50
N GLN A 29 5.21 -6.45 -1.21
CA GLN A 29 5.36 -5.93 0.14
C GLN A 29 4.06 -5.26 0.63
N LEU A 30 3.36 -4.54 -0.23
CA LEU A 30 2.06 -3.92 0.08
C LEU A 30 0.98 -4.97 0.38
N GLU A 31 0.88 -6.03 -0.44
CA GLU A 31 -0.03 -7.16 -0.17
C GLU A 31 0.30 -7.83 1.16
N ARG A 32 1.59 -8.05 1.46
CA ARG A 32 2.04 -8.62 2.74
C ARG A 32 1.66 -7.72 3.93
N LEU A 33 1.73 -6.40 3.77
CA LEU A 33 1.33 -5.42 4.76
C LEU A 33 -0.18 -5.40 5.01
N SER A 34 -0.96 -6.00 4.12
CA SER A 34 -2.42 -6.02 4.14
C SER A 34 -3.07 -4.65 3.93
N VAL A 35 -2.51 -3.84 3.01
CA VAL A 35 -3.22 -2.66 2.52
C VAL A 35 -4.55 -3.07 1.87
N ASN A 36 -5.56 -2.21 1.93
CA ASN A 36 -6.88 -2.55 1.37
C ASN A 36 -6.90 -2.52 -0.16
N ALA A 37 -6.10 -1.65 -0.76
CA ALA A 37 -5.93 -1.63 -2.21
C ALA A 37 -4.46 -1.32 -2.58
N VAL A 38 -3.97 -1.99 -3.62
CA VAL A 38 -2.74 -1.66 -4.34
C VAL A 38 -3.14 -0.99 -5.64
N GLU A 39 -2.72 0.25 -5.84
CA GLU A 39 -3.09 1.05 -6.99
C GLU A 39 -1.97 1.13 -8.01
N LEU A 40 -2.31 0.90 -9.27
CA LEU A 40 -1.42 1.00 -10.42
C LEU A 40 -1.86 2.17 -11.31
N PRO A 41 -0.92 2.83 -12.02
CA PRO A 41 -1.24 3.91 -12.95
C PRO A 41 -2.03 3.41 -14.16
N GLU A 42 -2.37 4.34 -15.04
CA GLU A 42 -2.92 4.04 -16.38
C GLU A 42 -1.92 3.19 -17.18
N ILE A 43 -2.44 2.29 -18.01
CA ILE A 43 -1.65 1.46 -18.92
C ILE A 43 -1.25 2.31 -20.12
N GLU A 44 0.01 2.73 -20.16
CA GLU A 44 0.57 3.48 -21.28
C GLU A 44 1.14 2.54 -22.35
N ASN A 45 1.88 1.52 -21.94
CA ASN A 45 2.41 0.50 -22.82
C ASN A 45 1.59 -0.80 -22.70
N ALA A 46 0.77 -1.05 -23.74
CA ALA A 46 -0.15 -2.20 -23.76
C ALA A 46 0.52 -3.56 -23.52
N LYS A 47 1.80 -3.76 -23.85
CA LYS A 47 2.50 -5.03 -23.64
C LYS A 47 3.10 -5.13 -22.25
N THR A 48 3.92 -4.17 -21.85
CA THR A 48 4.68 -4.23 -20.60
C THR A 48 3.80 -3.99 -19.39
N ASP A 49 2.89 -3.02 -19.46
CA ASP A 49 2.07 -2.66 -18.31
C ASP A 49 0.93 -3.67 -18.10
N THR A 50 0.33 -4.21 -19.17
CA THR A 50 -0.62 -5.32 -19.05
C THR A 50 0.05 -6.56 -18.44
N LEU A 51 1.29 -6.87 -18.85
CA LEU A 51 2.05 -7.96 -18.24
C LEU A 51 2.32 -7.70 -16.75
N LEU A 52 2.65 -6.45 -16.38
CA LEU A 52 2.84 -6.05 -15.00
C LEU A 52 1.56 -6.28 -14.18
N VAL A 53 0.42 -5.75 -14.64
CA VAL A 53 -0.87 -5.89 -13.94
C VAL A 53 -1.22 -7.37 -13.74
N ARG A 54 -1.09 -8.19 -14.78
CA ARG A 54 -1.36 -9.64 -14.71
C ARG A 54 -0.40 -10.36 -13.75
N THR A 55 0.88 -9.98 -13.76
CA THR A 55 1.88 -10.55 -12.84
C THR A 55 1.53 -10.18 -11.39
N VAL A 56 1.18 -8.92 -11.12
CA VAL A 56 0.74 -8.46 -9.79
C VAL A 56 -0.55 -9.17 -9.38
N ALA A 57 -1.52 -9.32 -10.28
CA ALA A 57 -2.77 -10.05 -10.04
C ALA A 57 -2.56 -11.54 -9.66
N SER A 58 -1.42 -12.12 -10.05
CA SER A 58 -1.11 -13.53 -9.73
C SER A 58 -0.88 -13.76 -8.23
N PHE A 59 -0.41 -12.76 -7.47
CA PHE A 59 -0.11 -12.88 -6.04
C PHE A 59 -0.88 -11.91 -5.14
N VAL A 60 -1.42 -10.79 -5.65
CA VAL A 60 -2.32 -9.92 -4.89
C VAL A 60 -3.70 -10.59 -4.84
N LYS A 61 -4.08 -11.11 -3.67
CA LYS A 61 -5.32 -11.89 -3.48
C LYS A 61 -6.22 -11.29 -2.40
N ASN A 62 -5.63 -10.67 -1.38
CA ASN A 62 -6.37 -10.10 -0.25
C ASN A 62 -6.69 -8.62 -0.48
N SER A 63 -5.76 -7.87 -1.02
CA SER A 63 -5.96 -6.47 -1.41
C SER A 63 -6.76 -6.36 -2.71
N VAL A 64 -7.46 -5.26 -2.88
CA VAL A 64 -8.02 -4.86 -4.18
C VAL A 64 -6.86 -4.45 -5.10
N LEU A 65 -6.83 -4.95 -6.32
CA LEU A 65 -5.91 -4.48 -7.34
C LEU A 65 -6.65 -3.45 -8.21
N SER A 66 -6.22 -2.20 -8.12
CA SER A 66 -6.88 -1.07 -8.75
C SER A 66 -6.00 -0.48 -9.85
N VAL A 67 -6.56 -0.31 -11.04
CA VAL A 67 -5.86 0.28 -12.20
C VAL A 67 -6.60 1.54 -12.64
N CYS A 68 -5.85 2.58 -13.02
CA CYS A 68 -6.46 3.76 -13.65
C CYS A 68 -6.97 3.41 -15.05
N GLY A 69 -8.23 3.69 -15.32
CA GLY A 69 -8.89 3.42 -16.59
C GLY A 69 -8.59 4.44 -17.69
N GLY A 70 -7.87 5.52 -17.36
CA GLY A 70 -7.58 6.57 -18.32
C GLY A 70 -8.80 7.41 -18.71
N LYS A 71 -8.75 7.98 -19.90
CA LYS A 71 -9.75 8.96 -20.41
C LYS A 71 -10.42 8.52 -21.72
N THR A 72 -10.27 7.27 -22.12
CA THR A 72 -10.88 6.72 -23.34
C THR A 72 -11.45 5.32 -23.09
N ARG A 73 -12.35 4.86 -23.93
CA ARG A 73 -12.88 3.49 -23.85
C ARG A 73 -11.80 2.45 -24.09
N GLU A 74 -10.85 2.74 -24.99
CA GLU A 74 -9.74 1.86 -25.31
C GLU A 74 -8.81 1.67 -24.09
N SER A 75 -8.53 2.73 -23.33
CA SER A 75 -7.72 2.61 -22.11
C SER A 75 -8.47 1.84 -20.99
N ILE A 76 -9.80 1.99 -20.90
CA ILE A 76 -10.63 1.20 -19.98
C ILE A 76 -10.64 -0.27 -20.38
N ASP A 77 -10.74 -0.59 -21.68
CA ASP A 77 -10.69 -1.97 -22.19
C ASP A 77 -9.34 -2.64 -21.86
N LEU A 78 -8.22 -1.89 -22.03
CA LEU A 78 -6.88 -2.37 -21.64
C LEU A 78 -6.79 -2.66 -20.14
N ALA A 79 -7.29 -1.75 -19.31
CA ALA A 79 -7.31 -1.93 -17.85
C ALA A 79 -8.17 -3.13 -17.44
N ALA A 80 -9.35 -3.28 -18.02
CA ALA A 80 -10.25 -4.40 -17.76
C ALA A 80 -9.65 -5.76 -18.17
N ASP A 81 -9.04 -5.83 -19.35
CA ASP A 81 -8.38 -7.05 -19.84
C ASP A 81 -7.16 -7.42 -18.96
N ALA A 82 -6.39 -6.43 -18.55
CA ALA A 82 -5.26 -6.64 -17.66
C ALA A 82 -5.71 -7.17 -16.28
N LEU A 83 -6.84 -6.67 -15.76
CA LEU A 83 -7.41 -7.04 -14.46
C LEU A 83 -8.20 -8.36 -14.46
N ARG A 84 -8.44 -8.98 -15.61
CA ARG A 84 -9.32 -10.16 -15.74
C ARG A 84 -8.96 -11.31 -14.81
N THR A 85 -7.70 -11.46 -14.42
CA THR A 85 -7.22 -12.51 -13.52
C THR A 85 -7.07 -12.06 -12.07
N ALA A 86 -7.36 -10.80 -11.77
CA ALA A 86 -7.28 -10.28 -10.42
C ALA A 86 -8.40 -10.85 -9.55
N ALA A 87 -8.07 -11.17 -8.29
CA ALA A 87 -9.05 -11.69 -7.33
C ALA A 87 -10.10 -10.64 -6.94
N LYS A 88 -9.68 -9.39 -6.83
CA LYS A 88 -10.52 -8.23 -6.47
C LYS A 88 -10.14 -7.05 -7.38
N PRO A 89 -10.64 -7.03 -8.63
CA PRO A 89 -10.33 -5.96 -9.58
C PRO A 89 -11.11 -4.69 -9.27
N ARG A 90 -10.48 -3.52 -9.52
CA ARG A 90 -11.12 -2.21 -9.53
C ARG A 90 -10.59 -1.36 -10.68
N ILE A 91 -11.49 -0.64 -11.35
CA ILE A 91 -11.13 0.41 -12.30
C ILE A 91 -11.40 1.77 -11.65
N ARG A 92 -10.40 2.66 -11.69
CA ARG A 92 -10.52 4.06 -11.25
C ARG A 92 -10.60 4.98 -12.44
N ILE A 93 -11.55 5.91 -12.43
CA ILE A 93 -11.63 7.02 -13.37
C ILE A 93 -11.21 8.29 -12.62
N GLU A 94 -10.12 8.91 -13.04
CA GLU A 94 -9.53 10.07 -12.39
C GLU A 94 -9.68 11.29 -13.31
N LEU A 95 -10.52 12.27 -12.91
CA LEU A 95 -10.75 13.47 -13.70
C LEU A 95 -10.69 14.73 -12.82
N PRO A 96 -10.00 15.78 -13.27
CA PRO A 96 -9.96 17.05 -12.57
C PRO A 96 -11.30 17.78 -12.67
N LEU A 97 -11.73 18.38 -11.57
CA LEU A 97 -12.96 19.16 -11.52
C LEU A 97 -12.73 20.67 -11.29
N SER A 98 -11.49 21.11 -11.09
CA SER A 98 -11.16 22.55 -11.14
C SER A 98 -11.18 23.04 -12.58
N THR A 99 -11.54 24.31 -12.78
CA THR A 99 -11.59 24.93 -14.11
C THR A 99 -10.29 24.76 -14.89
N VAL A 100 -9.17 25.02 -14.22
CA VAL A 100 -7.83 24.88 -14.82
C VAL A 100 -7.58 23.41 -15.21
N GLY A 101 -7.84 22.49 -14.32
CA GLY A 101 -7.62 21.05 -14.59
C GLY A 101 -8.49 20.53 -15.74
N MET A 102 -9.77 20.91 -15.79
CA MET A 102 -10.67 20.52 -16.88
C MET A 102 -10.19 21.02 -18.26
N GLU A 103 -9.74 22.28 -18.33
CA GLU A 103 -9.31 22.86 -19.59
C GLU A 103 -7.96 22.33 -20.07
N TYR A 104 -6.97 22.18 -19.16
CA TYR A 104 -5.61 21.76 -19.54
C TYR A 104 -5.43 20.25 -19.65
N ILE A 105 -6.13 19.46 -18.83
CA ILE A 105 -5.95 17.99 -18.79
C ILE A 105 -7.01 17.26 -19.62
N CYS A 106 -8.28 17.70 -19.54
CA CYS A 106 -9.38 17.05 -20.26
C CYS A 106 -9.73 17.76 -21.57
N HIS A 107 -9.23 18.96 -21.79
CA HIS A 107 -9.62 19.83 -22.93
C HIS A 107 -11.14 20.00 -23.03
N LYS A 108 -11.79 20.12 -21.87
CA LYS A 108 -13.25 20.24 -21.75
C LYS A 108 -13.62 21.38 -20.82
N LYS A 109 -14.80 21.96 -21.09
CA LYS A 109 -15.44 22.94 -20.20
C LYS A 109 -16.47 22.26 -19.32
N ALA A 110 -16.81 22.88 -18.18
CA ALA A 110 -17.75 22.37 -17.20
C ALA A 110 -19.03 21.75 -17.78
N PRO A 111 -19.75 22.35 -18.77
CA PRO A 111 -20.97 21.78 -19.33
C PRO A 111 -20.80 20.42 -20.02
N LYS A 112 -19.56 20.06 -20.40
CA LYS A 112 -19.26 18.78 -21.06
C LYS A 112 -18.69 17.73 -20.12
N MET A 113 -18.39 18.06 -18.88
CA MET A 113 -17.78 17.13 -17.93
C MET A 113 -18.79 16.08 -17.45
N GLY A 114 -20.06 16.44 -17.24
CA GLY A 114 -21.09 15.49 -16.84
C GLY A 114 -21.28 14.35 -17.86
N GLU A 115 -21.38 14.69 -19.16
CA GLU A 115 -21.46 13.69 -20.22
C GLU A 115 -20.20 12.80 -20.24
N PHE A 116 -19.03 13.38 -20.05
CA PHE A 116 -17.75 12.67 -20.05
C PHE A 116 -17.60 11.73 -18.84
N ILE A 117 -18.00 12.18 -17.66
CA ILE A 117 -18.01 11.34 -16.45
C ILE A 117 -19.00 10.17 -16.64
N THR A 118 -20.22 10.46 -17.12
CA THR A 118 -21.23 9.43 -17.38
C THR A 118 -20.71 8.38 -18.34
N GLU A 119 -20.07 8.80 -19.43
CA GLU A 119 -19.50 7.89 -20.42
C GLU A 119 -18.41 7.00 -19.80
N LEU A 120 -17.38 7.59 -19.19
CA LEU A 120 -16.22 6.83 -18.72
C LEU A 120 -16.54 5.96 -17.51
N VAL A 121 -17.27 6.51 -16.51
CA VAL A 121 -17.63 5.75 -15.30
C VAL A 121 -18.63 4.65 -15.65
N GLY A 122 -19.63 4.94 -16.49
CA GLY A 122 -20.60 3.95 -16.95
C GLY A 122 -19.93 2.82 -17.70
N TYR A 123 -19.04 3.15 -18.64
CA TYR A 123 -18.30 2.14 -19.39
C TYR A 123 -17.36 1.32 -18.49
N ALA A 124 -16.65 1.95 -17.56
CA ALA A 124 -15.83 1.24 -16.57
C ALA A 124 -16.68 0.30 -15.71
N LYS A 125 -17.89 0.71 -15.32
CA LYS A 125 -18.83 -0.10 -14.55
C LYS A 125 -19.32 -1.33 -15.33
N GLU A 126 -19.54 -1.19 -16.62
CA GLU A 126 -19.89 -2.34 -17.50
C GLU A 126 -18.75 -3.39 -17.56
N LYS A 127 -17.49 -2.93 -17.52
CA LYS A 127 -16.30 -3.79 -17.61
C LYS A 127 -15.84 -4.35 -16.26
N CYS A 128 -16.06 -3.61 -15.19
CA CYS A 128 -15.60 -3.97 -13.84
C CYS A 128 -16.66 -3.59 -12.81
N GLY A 129 -17.14 -4.57 -12.06
CA GLY A 129 -18.20 -4.36 -11.06
C GLY A 129 -17.82 -3.40 -9.93
N ASP A 130 -16.53 -3.26 -9.59
CA ASP A 130 -16.00 -2.30 -8.61
C ASP A 130 -15.35 -1.12 -9.37
N THR A 131 -16.02 0.03 -9.34
CA THR A 131 -15.62 1.24 -10.05
C THR A 131 -15.54 2.41 -9.08
N GLU A 132 -14.43 3.14 -9.17
CA GLU A 132 -14.13 4.32 -8.36
C GLU A 132 -14.04 5.55 -9.27
N PHE A 133 -14.65 6.65 -8.84
CA PHE A 133 -14.45 7.97 -9.44
C PHE A 133 -13.60 8.82 -8.50
N CYS A 134 -12.48 9.34 -8.99
CA CYS A 134 -11.61 10.27 -8.30
C CYS A 134 -11.83 11.68 -8.86
N ALA A 135 -12.45 12.52 -8.05
CA ALA A 135 -12.58 13.96 -8.28
C ALA A 135 -11.25 14.63 -7.95
N MET A 136 -10.36 14.75 -8.94
CA MET A 136 -9.06 15.39 -8.75
C MET A 136 -9.25 16.91 -8.60
N ASP A 137 -8.41 17.51 -7.77
CA ASP A 137 -8.41 18.95 -7.51
C ASP A 137 -9.81 19.48 -7.07
N ALA A 138 -10.53 18.65 -6.31
CA ALA A 138 -11.90 18.89 -5.91
C ALA A 138 -12.06 20.10 -4.99
N THR A 139 -11.02 20.42 -4.21
CA THR A 139 -11.05 21.57 -3.26
C THR A 139 -11.08 22.92 -3.95
N ARG A 140 -10.67 22.98 -5.23
CA ARG A 140 -10.70 24.18 -6.08
C ARG A 140 -11.84 24.22 -7.09
N ALA A 141 -12.69 23.19 -7.09
CA ALA A 141 -13.89 23.18 -7.91
C ALA A 141 -14.99 24.10 -7.35
N ASP A 142 -15.84 24.63 -8.24
CA ASP A 142 -17.09 25.24 -7.79
C ASP A 142 -17.93 24.22 -7.01
N ARG A 143 -18.52 24.64 -5.90
CA ARG A 143 -19.19 23.73 -4.97
C ARG A 143 -20.43 23.04 -5.59
N ALA A 144 -21.25 23.83 -6.27
CA ALA A 144 -22.48 23.31 -6.88
C ALA A 144 -22.14 22.36 -8.03
N PHE A 145 -21.15 22.73 -8.83
CA PHE A 145 -20.63 21.88 -9.90
C PHE A 145 -20.02 20.58 -9.37
N LEU A 146 -19.24 20.64 -8.28
CA LEU A 146 -18.66 19.43 -7.67
C LEU A 146 -19.76 18.44 -7.24
N TYR A 147 -20.82 18.93 -6.58
CA TYR A 147 -21.93 18.07 -6.17
C TYR A 147 -22.64 17.45 -7.36
N GLU A 148 -22.90 18.22 -8.40
CA GLU A 148 -23.48 17.70 -9.65
C GLU A 148 -22.62 16.59 -10.27
N MET A 149 -21.29 16.76 -10.31
CA MET A 149 -20.38 15.77 -10.86
C MET A 149 -20.27 14.51 -9.98
N ILE A 150 -20.33 14.65 -8.66
CA ILE A 150 -20.41 13.53 -7.73
C ILE A 150 -21.69 12.73 -7.95
N ASP A 151 -22.83 13.40 -8.02
CA ASP A 151 -24.13 12.74 -8.28
C ASP A 151 -24.13 12.03 -9.64
N THR A 152 -23.56 12.67 -10.65
CA THR A 152 -23.40 12.10 -11.98
C THR A 152 -22.54 10.81 -11.96
N ALA A 153 -21.42 10.83 -11.25
CA ALA A 153 -20.55 9.66 -11.13
C ALA A 153 -21.22 8.51 -10.36
N ILE A 154 -21.97 8.83 -9.29
CA ILE A 154 -22.76 7.84 -8.54
C ILE A 154 -23.84 7.24 -9.43
N ALA A 155 -24.58 8.07 -10.16
CA ALA A 155 -25.61 7.61 -11.08
C ALA A 155 -25.07 6.73 -12.22
N ALA A 156 -23.83 7.02 -12.68
CA ALA A 156 -23.11 6.21 -13.66
C ALA A 156 -22.55 4.89 -13.08
N GLY A 157 -22.60 4.69 -11.76
CA GLY A 157 -22.25 3.42 -11.10
C GLY A 157 -20.96 3.42 -10.28
N ALA A 158 -20.37 4.58 -9.99
CA ALA A 158 -19.24 4.66 -9.06
C ALA A 158 -19.69 4.28 -7.65
N GLY A 159 -19.08 3.24 -7.07
CA GLY A 159 -19.31 2.82 -5.69
C GLY A 159 -18.44 3.55 -4.69
N ILE A 160 -17.39 4.23 -5.15
CA ILE A 160 -16.44 4.99 -4.35
C ILE A 160 -16.22 6.34 -5.03
N ILE A 161 -16.30 7.40 -4.23
CA ILE A 161 -15.95 8.76 -4.66
C ILE A 161 -14.72 9.20 -3.87
N THR A 162 -13.61 9.40 -4.56
CA THR A 162 -12.39 9.95 -3.96
C THR A 162 -12.36 11.46 -4.16
N ILE A 163 -12.17 12.17 -3.07
CA ILE A 163 -12.04 13.63 -3.02
C ILE A 163 -10.56 13.96 -2.86
N SER A 164 -9.99 14.62 -3.88
CA SER A 164 -8.57 14.97 -3.87
C SER A 164 -8.35 16.45 -3.58
N ASP A 165 -7.43 16.73 -2.65
CA ASP A 165 -6.86 18.05 -2.41
C ASP A 165 -5.44 18.12 -2.98
N ASP A 166 -5.33 18.31 -4.30
CA ASP A 166 -4.03 18.30 -5.00
C ASP A 166 -3.19 19.55 -4.75
N ALA A 167 -3.84 20.64 -4.40
CA ALA A 167 -3.18 21.92 -4.14
C ALA A 167 -2.67 22.06 -2.69
N ALA A 168 -3.19 21.28 -1.75
CA ALA A 168 -2.95 21.41 -0.31
C ALA A 168 -3.30 22.82 0.23
N GLU A 169 -4.36 23.43 -0.32
CA GLU A 169 -4.76 24.79 0.06
C GLU A 169 -5.63 24.82 1.32
N LYS A 170 -6.22 23.68 1.70
CA LYS A 170 -7.09 23.61 2.89
C LYS A 170 -6.33 23.19 4.13
N MET A 171 -6.58 23.89 5.22
CA MET A 171 -6.16 23.42 6.54
C MET A 171 -6.93 22.13 6.91
N PRO A 172 -6.38 21.27 7.78
CA PRO A 172 -6.99 19.99 8.11
C PRO A 172 -8.44 20.07 8.61
N ASP A 173 -8.80 21.08 9.37
CA ASP A 173 -10.17 21.34 9.85
C ASP A 173 -11.10 21.82 8.72
N GLU A 174 -10.62 22.68 7.83
CA GLU A 174 -11.36 23.14 6.65
C GLU A 174 -11.61 21.97 5.68
N PHE A 175 -10.61 21.10 5.47
CA PHE A 175 -10.77 19.91 4.66
C PHE A 175 -11.76 18.93 5.30
N ALA A 176 -11.69 18.76 6.62
CA ALA A 176 -12.63 17.92 7.35
C ALA A 176 -14.07 18.42 7.22
N ALA A 177 -14.30 19.74 7.36
CA ALA A 177 -15.62 20.34 7.16
C ALA A 177 -16.12 20.10 5.72
N PHE A 178 -15.25 20.27 4.73
CA PHE A 178 -15.53 19.99 3.33
C PHE A 178 -15.96 18.53 3.09
N ILE A 179 -15.27 17.56 3.69
CA ILE A 179 -15.64 16.14 3.60
C ILE A 179 -16.96 15.86 4.32
N SER A 180 -17.23 16.51 5.45
CA SER A 180 -18.51 16.40 6.17
C SER A 180 -19.70 16.83 5.30
N GLU A 181 -19.57 17.93 4.58
CA GLU A 181 -20.61 18.41 3.65
C GLU A 181 -20.83 17.41 2.50
N ILE A 182 -19.75 16.88 1.91
CA ILE A 182 -19.84 15.89 0.82
C ILE A 182 -20.47 14.59 1.33
N ALA A 183 -20.08 14.11 2.51
CA ALA A 183 -20.66 12.92 3.11
C ALA A 183 -22.16 13.08 3.39
N ALA A 184 -22.58 14.25 3.86
CA ALA A 184 -23.99 14.59 4.04
C ALA A 184 -24.74 14.63 2.69
N HIS A 185 -24.15 15.24 1.65
CA HIS A 185 -24.72 15.33 0.32
C HIS A 185 -24.92 13.95 -0.32
N THR A 186 -23.89 13.09 -0.27
CA THR A 186 -23.96 11.75 -0.85
C THR A 186 -24.92 10.82 -0.12
N GLY A 187 -25.19 11.09 1.17
CA GLY A 187 -26.16 10.34 1.97
C GLY A 187 -25.87 8.82 2.03
N GLY A 188 -24.60 8.43 1.93
CA GLY A 188 -24.16 7.01 1.97
C GLY A 188 -24.39 6.23 0.68
N LYS A 189 -24.77 6.87 -0.44
CA LYS A 189 -24.95 6.20 -1.75
C LYS A 189 -23.62 5.68 -2.33
N ALA A 190 -22.50 6.28 -1.93
CA ALA A 190 -21.14 5.82 -2.27
C ALA A 190 -20.23 5.97 -1.06
N GLU A 191 -19.15 5.17 -1.01
CA GLU A 191 -18.09 5.33 -0.03
C GLU A 191 -17.25 6.57 -0.38
N ILE A 192 -16.98 7.41 0.62
CA ILE A 192 -16.09 8.56 0.45
C ILE A 192 -14.66 8.14 0.76
N SER A 193 -13.77 8.36 -0.18
CA SER A 193 -12.32 8.24 -0.05
C SER A 193 -11.68 9.63 -0.10
N VAL A 194 -10.51 9.79 0.51
CA VAL A 194 -9.77 11.05 0.47
C VAL A 194 -8.35 10.85 -0.01
N MET A 195 -7.85 11.84 -0.75
CA MET A 195 -6.46 11.94 -1.18
C MET A 195 -5.95 13.35 -0.88
N CYS A 196 -5.07 13.46 0.10
CA CYS A 196 -4.52 14.74 0.55
C CYS A 196 -3.08 14.88 0.07
N SER A 197 -2.77 15.99 -0.62
CA SER A 197 -1.39 16.34 -0.98
C SER A 197 -0.59 16.72 0.28
N ASP A 198 0.67 16.29 0.34
CA ASP A 198 1.57 16.53 1.48
C ASP A 198 2.56 17.69 1.24
N LYS A 199 2.30 18.53 0.26
CA LYS A 199 3.14 19.70 -0.05
C LYS A 199 3.42 20.60 1.15
N ASN A 200 2.49 20.65 2.11
CA ASN A 200 2.59 21.46 3.33
C ASN A 200 2.86 20.60 4.57
N GLY A 201 3.12 19.29 4.45
CA GLY A 201 3.35 18.38 5.58
C GLY A 201 2.12 18.09 6.44
N LEU A 202 0.91 18.39 5.96
CA LEU A 202 -0.35 18.29 6.72
C LEU A 202 -1.27 17.15 6.24
N ALA A 203 -0.89 16.40 5.22
CA ALA A 203 -1.76 15.40 4.61
C ALA A 203 -2.27 14.34 5.59
N SER A 204 -1.40 13.86 6.49
CA SER A 204 -1.80 12.86 7.49
C SER A 204 -2.80 13.42 8.50
N ALA A 205 -2.65 14.67 8.93
CA ALA A 205 -3.59 15.33 9.81
C ALA A 205 -4.94 15.56 9.11
N ALA A 206 -4.93 16.07 7.88
CA ALA A 206 -6.12 16.27 7.06
C ALA A 206 -6.88 14.96 6.84
N SER A 207 -6.17 13.87 6.52
CA SER A 207 -6.77 12.54 6.32
C SER A 207 -7.43 11.99 7.58
N VAL A 208 -6.81 12.13 8.75
CA VAL A 208 -7.40 11.68 10.03
C VAL A 208 -8.64 12.49 10.36
N MET A 209 -8.61 13.79 10.16
CA MET A 209 -9.77 14.65 10.40
C MET A 209 -10.90 14.38 9.41
N ALA A 210 -10.60 14.11 8.14
CA ALA A 210 -11.57 13.69 7.13
C ALA A 210 -12.24 12.35 7.49
N VAL A 211 -11.47 11.39 8.02
CA VAL A 211 -12.01 10.10 8.49
C VAL A 211 -13.00 10.30 9.65
N LYS A 212 -12.73 11.22 10.56
CA LYS A 212 -13.68 11.61 11.63
C LYS A 212 -14.99 12.18 11.08
N GLN A 213 -14.94 12.81 9.91
CA GLN A 213 -16.08 13.44 9.25
C GLN A 213 -16.77 12.55 8.19
N GLY A 214 -16.44 11.27 8.14
CA GLY A 214 -17.20 10.33 7.32
C GLY A 214 -16.41 9.59 6.26
N ALA A 215 -15.19 10.01 5.89
CA ALA A 215 -14.39 9.25 4.96
C ALA A 215 -14.18 7.80 5.43
N GLY A 216 -14.33 6.84 4.52
CA GLY A 216 -14.18 5.40 4.78
C GLY A 216 -12.82 4.86 4.35
N SER A 217 -12.15 5.57 3.45
CA SER A 217 -10.84 5.18 2.94
C SER A 217 -9.91 6.38 2.73
N VAL A 218 -8.62 6.12 2.78
CA VAL A 218 -7.55 7.11 2.60
C VAL A 218 -6.56 6.59 1.56
N LYS A 219 -6.22 7.44 0.60
CA LYS A 219 -5.13 7.20 -0.33
C LYS A 219 -3.82 7.61 0.34
N SER A 220 -2.87 6.70 0.35
CA SER A 220 -1.56 6.90 0.96
C SER A 220 -0.44 6.39 0.06
N ALA A 221 0.79 6.75 0.37
CA ALA A 221 1.97 6.20 -0.30
C ALA A 221 3.13 6.06 0.67
N VAL A 222 4.04 5.14 0.38
CA VAL A 222 5.34 5.05 1.07
C VAL A 222 6.27 6.16 0.58
N SER A 223 6.14 6.51 -0.72
CA SER A 223 6.87 7.61 -1.35
C SER A 223 5.93 8.39 -2.25
N GLY A 224 6.02 9.71 -2.22
CA GLY A 224 5.17 10.62 -3.00
C GLY A 224 4.60 11.75 -2.15
N ASP A 225 3.98 12.72 -2.81
CA ASP A 225 3.50 13.96 -2.20
C ASP A 225 2.05 13.84 -1.70
N ILE A 226 1.70 12.70 -1.09
CA ILE A 226 0.38 12.46 -0.48
C ILE A 226 0.55 11.89 0.93
N THR A 227 -0.57 11.67 1.60
CA THR A 227 -0.60 11.08 2.96
C THR A 227 0.38 9.92 3.10
N SER A 228 1.30 10.02 4.07
CA SER A 228 2.25 8.95 4.36
C SER A 228 1.55 7.69 4.83
N LEU A 229 1.81 6.55 4.19
CA LEU A 229 1.29 5.25 4.62
C LEU A 229 1.74 4.93 6.06
N GLU A 230 3.03 5.10 6.35
CA GLU A 230 3.58 4.85 7.67
C GLU A 230 2.98 5.77 8.73
N GLY A 231 2.98 7.09 8.46
CA GLY A 231 2.44 8.09 9.38
C GLY A 231 0.97 7.88 9.68
N PHE A 232 0.15 7.62 8.66
CA PHE A 232 -1.28 7.41 8.84
C PHE A 232 -1.58 6.09 9.58
N ALA A 233 -0.91 4.99 9.22
CA ALA A 233 -1.06 3.71 9.91
C ALA A 233 -0.64 3.79 11.39
N ALA A 234 0.48 4.49 11.68
CA ALA A 234 0.93 4.73 13.05
C ALA A 234 -0.08 5.56 13.86
N MET A 235 -0.71 6.57 13.27
CA MET A 235 -1.78 7.33 13.93
C MET A 235 -2.99 6.48 14.25
N ILE A 236 -3.43 5.60 13.33
CA ILE A 236 -4.53 4.66 13.60
C ILE A 236 -4.13 3.70 14.72
N LYS A 237 -2.90 3.18 14.73
CA LYS A 237 -2.39 2.32 15.81
C LYS A 237 -2.43 3.02 17.18
N ASN A 238 -1.94 4.27 17.24
CA ASN A 238 -1.75 4.96 18.52
C ASN A 238 -3.02 5.62 19.05
N CYS A 239 -3.89 6.11 18.17
CA CYS A 239 -5.07 6.90 18.53
C CYS A 239 -6.39 6.21 18.12
N GLY A 240 -6.32 5.04 17.49
CA GLY A 240 -7.49 4.38 16.92
C GLY A 240 -8.55 4.02 17.96
N ASP A 241 -8.14 3.52 19.11
CA ASP A 241 -9.06 3.17 20.22
C ASP A 241 -9.81 4.40 20.72
N THR A 242 -9.12 5.51 20.93
CA THR A 242 -9.72 6.79 21.38
C THR A 242 -10.65 7.38 20.31
N CYS A 243 -10.31 7.21 19.03
CA CYS A 243 -11.08 7.74 17.91
C CYS A 243 -12.16 6.78 17.39
N GLY A 244 -12.20 5.53 17.85
CA GLY A 244 -13.11 4.50 17.36
C GLY A 244 -12.75 3.95 15.98
N PHE A 245 -11.45 3.97 15.60
CA PHE A 245 -10.94 3.52 14.29
C PHE A 245 -10.04 2.29 14.41
N SER A 246 -10.01 1.50 13.34
CA SER A 246 -9.06 0.41 13.15
C SER A 246 -8.62 0.35 11.68
N SER A 247 -7.56 -0.39 11.38
CA SER A 247 -7.16 -0.68 10.00
C SER A 247 -6.73 -2.14 9.88
N SER A 248 -6.61 -2.62 8.63
CA SER A 248 -6.13 -3.97 8.32
C SER A 248 -4.60 -4.08 8.30
N ILE A 249 -3.88 -2.98 8.48
CA ILE A 249 -2.42 -2.93 8.39
C ILE A 249 -1.78 -3.79 9.48
N LYS A 250 -0.83 -4.62 9.09
CA LYS A 250 0.00 -5.40 10.02
C LYS A 250 1.07 -4.51 10.64
N ASN A 251 0.73 -3.88 11.75
CA ASN A 251 1.60 -2.91 12.42
C ASN A 251 2.97 -3.47 12.81
N THR A 252 3.07 -4.76 13.13
CA THR A 252 4.34 -5.44 13.45
C THR A 252 5.32 -5.47 12.28
N GLU A 253 4.82 -5.45 11.04
CA GLU A 253 5.65 -5.46 9.83
C GLU A 253 5.82 -4.09 9.19
N LEU A 254 5.05 -3.08 9.63
CA LEU A 254 4.94 -1.77 8.98
C LEU A 254 6.31 -1.14 8.70
N ASN A 255 7.10 -0.90 9.76
CA ASN A 255 8.39 -0.21 9.64
C ASN A 255 9.39 -0.98 8.77
N ARG A 256 9.41 -2.31 8.87
CA ARG A 256 10.30 -3.14 8.05
C ARG A 256 9.93 -3.07 6.58
N ILE A 257 8.64 -3.19 6.27
CA ILE A 257 8.13 -3.14 4.88
C ILE A 257 8.34 -1.75 4.28
N VAL A 258 8.03 -0.69 5.03
CA VAL A 258 8.26 0.69 4.58
C VAL A 258 9.75 0.90 4.28
N LYS A 259 10.67 0.55 5.18
CA LYS A 259 12.12 0.65 4.94
C LYS A 259 12.56 -0.16 3.70
N GLN A 260 11.99 -1.33 3.48
CA GLN A 260 12.29 -2.14 2.30
C GLN A 260 11.82 -1.46 1.01
N ILE A 261 10.60 -0.90 1.00
CA ILE A 261 10.09 -0.15 -0.15
C ILE A 261 10.94 1.10 -0.38
N VAL A 262 11.29 1.86 0.67
CA VAL A 262 12.16 3.05 0.58
C VAL A 262 13.52 2.69 -0.04
N ARG A 263 14.12 1.55 0.31
CA ARG A 263 15.36 1.09 -0.33
C ARG A 263 15.19 0.80 -1.82
N ILE A 264 14.06 0.21 -2.21
CA ILE A 264 13.74 -0.05 -3.62
C ILE A 264 13.54 1.28 -4.38
N THR A 265 12.87 2.25 -3.76
CA THR A 265 12.62 3.56 -4.38
C THR A 265 13.85 4.47 -4.41
N GLY A 266 15.00 3.99 -3.91
CA GLY A 266 16.28 4.72 -3.93
C GLY A 266 16.37 5.85 -2.90
N GLY A 267 15.56 5.80 -1.82
CA GLY A 267 15.63 6.78 -0.73
C GLY A 267 15.23 8.20 -1.11
N LYS A 268 14.56 8.38 -2.25
CA LYS A 268 14.03 9.69 -2.69
C LYS A 268 12.75 10.07 -1.95
N THR A 269 12.74 9.88 -0.65
CA THR A 269 11.75 10.48 0.24
C THR A 269 12.43 11.62 0.98
N ASP A 270 12.12 12.85 0.62
CA ASP A 270 12.64 14.07 1.23
C ASP A 270 12.22 14.28 2.71
N THR A 271 11.89 13.22 3.44
CA THR A 271 11.36 13.34 4.81
C THR A 271 11.92 12.36 5.82
N ALA A 272 13.20 12.01 5.75
CA ALA A 272 13.92 11.60 6.97
C ALA A 272 15.43 11.64 6.72
N ALA A 273 16.14 12.46 7.46
CA ALA A 273 17.58 12.34 7.57
C ALA A 273 17.95 10.87 7.90
N PRO A 274 19.00 10.30 7.31
CA PRO A 274 19.43 8.95 7.61
C PRO A 274 19.71 8.85 9.11
N THR A 275 18.88 8.12 9.84
CA THR A 275 19.15 7.83 11.23
C THR A 275 20.37 6.93 11.29
N ALA A 276 21.24 7.20 12.23
CA ALA A 276 22.54 6.54 12.48
C ALA A 276 22.47 4.99 12.68
N ALA A 277 21.32 4.37 12.41
CA ALA A 277 21.09 2.92 12.52
C ALA A 277 21.62 2.10 11.34
N GLU A 278 22.08 2.74 10.24
CA GLU A 278 22.56 1.98 9.07
C GLU A 278 24.00 1.47 9.18
N GLN A 279 24.71 1.73 10.28
CA GLN A 279 26.08 1.27 10.51
C GLN A 279 26.28 0.43 11.78
N SER A 280 25.28 0.19 12.60
CA SER A 280 25.46 -0.65 13.79
C SER A 280 25.23 -2.12 13.42
N GLY A 281 26.31 -2.87 13.24
CA GLY A 281 26.25 -4.32 13.21
C GLY A 281 25.67 -4.81 14.54
N ILE A 282 24.35 -5.15 14.54
CA ILE A 282 23.70 -5.77 15.69
C ILE A 282 24.45 -7.06 16.00
N THR A 283 25.01 -7.15 17.20
CA THR A 283 25.65 -8.36 17.71
C THR A 283 25.21 -8.51 19.15
N LEU A 284 24.33 -9.47 19.39
CA LEU A 284 23.79 -9.82 20.69
C LEU A 284 24.39 -11.15 21.17
N ASP A 285 24.52 -11.30 22.48
CA ASP A 285 25.01 -12.53 23.10
C ASP A 285 24.14 -12.95 24.31
N SER A 286 24.52 -14.04 24.97
CA SER A 286 23.74 -14.61 26.07
C SER A 286 23.63 -13.69 27.32
N SER A 287 24.41 -12.62 27.40
CA SER A 287 24.35 -11.65 28.50
C SER A 287 23.33 -10.53 28.24
N ASP A 288 22.83 -10.37 27.00
CA ASP A 288 21.88 -9.34 26.65
C ASP A 288 20.47 -9.64 27.18
N GLY A 289 19.88 -8.63 27.82
CA GLY A 289 18.55 -8.71 28.38
C GLY A 289 17.43 -8.53 27.33
N LYS A 290 16.17 -8.76 27.76
CA LYS A 290 14.99 -8.60 26.90
C LYS A 290 14.94 -7.22 26.22
N ASP A 291 15.24 -6.14 26.97
CA ASP A 291 15.17 -4.78 26.44
C ASP A 291 16.18 -4.54 25.32
N ALA A 292 17.37 -5.13 25.40
CA ALA A 292 18.36 -5.06 24.33
C ALA A 292 17.87 -5.77 23.06
N VAL A 293 17.24 -6.94 23.21
CA VAL A 293 16.65 -7.70 22.08
C VAL A 293 15.48 -6.95 21.46
N VAL A 294 14.59 -6.35 22.25
CA VAL A 294 13.48 -5.53 21.78
C VAL A 294 13.99 -4.28 21.06
N SER A 295 15.00 -3.60 21.63
CA SER A 295 15.63 -2.43 20.99
C SER A 295 16.29 -2.80 19.67
N ALA A 296 16.99 -3.94 19.61
CA ALA A 296 17.57 -4.44 18.38
C ALA A 296 16.50 -4.83 17.35
N ALA A 297 15.41 -5.45 17.77
CA ALA A 297 14.26 -5.74 16.91
C ALA A 297 13.62 -4.46 16.36
N ALA A 298 13.46 -3.43 17.19
CA ALA A 298 12.96 -2.12 16.79
C ALA A 298 13.90 -1.44 15.76
N SER A 299 15.23 -1.55 15.93
CA SER A 299 16.20 -1.05 14.95
C SER A 299 16.13 -1.77 13.60
N LEU A 300 15.70 -3.05 13.58
CA LEU A 300 15.41 -3.83 12.38
C LEU A 300 14.02 -3.53 11.80
N GLY A 301 13.22 -2.69 12.48
CA GLY A 301 11.90 -2.28 12.04
C GLY A 301 10.75 -3.18 12.50
N TYR A 302 10.99 -4.02 13.53
CA TYR A 302 9.95 -4.83 14.14
C TYR A 302 9.44 -4.16 15.41
N ASP A 303 8.14 -3.98 15.51
CA ASP A 303 7.44 -3.46 16.69
C ASP A 303 6.71 -4.63 17.37
N LEU A 304 7.34 -5.17 18.41
CA LEU A 304 6.86 -6.36 19.10
C LEU A 304 5.89 -5.97 20.21
N SER A 305 4.76 -6.69 20.32
CA SER A 305 3.92 -6.64 21.51
C SER A 305 4.67 -7.24 22.70
N ASP A 306 4.22 -6.97 23.93
CA ASP A 306 4.84 -7.55 25.14
C ASP A 306 4.84 -9.09 25.11
N GLU A 307 3.76 -9.68 24.58
CA GLU A 307 3.63 -11.14 24.43
C GLU A 307 4.60 -11.70 23.39
N ASP A 308 4.75 -11.03 22.24
CA ASP A 308 5.66 -11.46 21.19
C ASP A 308 7.12 -11.22 21.59
N ALA A 309 7.40 -10.15 22.33
CA ALA A 309 8.72 -9.88 22.87
C ALA A 309 9.19 -10.99 23.84
N GLU A 310 8.27 -11.56 24.67
CA GLU A 310 8.58 -12.71 25.51
C GLU A 310 8.92 -13.95 24.68
N LYS A 311 8.14 -14.26 23.65
CA LYS A 311 8.39 -15.41 22.76
C LYS A 311 9.72 -15.28 22.02
N VAL A 312 9.98 -14.09 21.47
CA VAL A 312 11.24 -13.76 20.76
C VAL A 312 12.42 -13.88 21.72
N TYR A 313 12.31 -13.33 22.92
CA TYR A 313 13.38 -13.38 23.90
C TYR A 313 13.68 -14.81 24.39
N ALA A 314 12.65 -15.63 24.60
CA ALA A 314 12.84 -17.04 24.95
C ALA A 314 13.61 -17.80 23.89
N GLU A 315 13.27 -17.62 22.59
CA GLU A 315 13.97 -18.27 21.50
C GLU A 315 15.37 -17.68 21.27
N PHE A 316 15.52 -16.34 21.42
CA PHE A 316 16.82 -15.69 21.41
C PHE A 316 17.78 -16.31 22.44
N ARG A 317 17.36 -16.48 23.67
CA ARG A 317 18.20 -17.10 24.71
C ARG A 317 18.66 -18.50 24.34
N ARG A 318 17.80 -19.29 23.67
CA ARG A 318 18.12 -20.64 23.21
C ARG A 318 19.23 -20.63 22.13
N VAL A 319 19.20 -19.64 21.23
CA VAL A 319 20.19 -19.50 20.16
C VAL A 319 21.47 -18.84 20.71
N ALA A 320 21.34 -17.80 21.52
CA ALA A 320 22.47 -17.03 22.09
C ALA A 320 23.34 -17.87 23.04
N ALA A 321 22.79 -18.92 23.64
CA ALA A 321 23.57 -19.86 24.44
C ALA A 321 24.60 -20.66 23.61
N LYS A 322 24.46 -20.70 22.28
CA LYS A 322 25.32 -21.47 21.38
C LYS A 322 26.23 -20.59 20.51
N LYS A 323 25.79 -19.38 20.17
CA LYS A 323 26.52 -18.46 19.31
C LYS A 323 26.01 -17.03 19.47
N ARG A 324 26.81 -16.05 19.05
CA ARG A 324 26.36 -14.66 18.93
C ARG A 324 25.26 -14.55 17.88
N VAL A 325 24.28 -13.68 18.13
CA VAL A 325 23.12 -13.46 17.28
C VAL A 325 23.30 -12.12 16.56
N GLY A 326 23.46 -12.18 15.25
CA GLY A 326 23.51 -10.99 14.40
C GLY A 326 22.13 -10.55 13.92
N ALA A 327 22.08 -9.48 13.13
CA ALA A 327 20.84 -8.92 12.60
C ALA A 327 19.98 -9.96 11.84
N LYS A 328 20.61 -10.76 10.98
CA LYS A 328 19.91 -11.79 10.17
C LYS A 328 19.36 -12.92 11.04
N GLU A 329 20.12 -13.37 12.03
CA GLU A 329 19.66 -14.40 12.96
C GLU A 329 18.51 -13.89 13.83
N LEU A 330 18.57 -12.63 14.27
CA LEU A 330 17.49 -12.02 15.05
C LEU A 330 16.22 -11.90 14.20
N GLU A 331 16.31 -11.51 12.93
CA GLU A 331 15.16 -11.53 12.02
C GLU A 331 14.51 -12.90 11.89
N VAL A 332 15.33 -13.97 11.77
CA VAL A 332 14.82 -15.34 11.71
C VAL A 332 14.10 -15.72 13.00
N ILE A 333 14.66 -15.35 14.16
CA ILE A 333 14.03 -15.60 15.47
C ILE A 333 12.68 -14.89 15.56
N ILE A 334 12.63 -13.60 15.20
CA ILE A 334 11.38 -12.81 15.23
C ILE A 334 10.33 -13.43 14.32
N THR A 335 10.70 -13.74 13.07
CA THR A 335 9.75 -14.28 12.08
C THR A 335 9.24 -15.67 12.45
N SER A 336 10.05 -16.48 13.12
CA SER A 336 9.63 -17.82 13.56
C SER A 336 8.82 -17.83 14.85
N SER A 337 9.00 -16.83 15.73
CA SER A 337 8.42 -16.82 17.08
C SER A 337 7.21 -15.89 17.21
N ALA A 338 7.24 -14.73 16.58
CA ALA A 338 6.18 -13.71 16.66
C ALA A 338 5.21 -13.75 15.47
N MET A 339 5.65 -14.22 14.31
CA MET A 339 4.77 -14.44 13.17
C MET A 339 4.28 -15.88 13.16
N GLN A 340 3.11 -16.13 13.71
CA GLN A 340 2.44 -17.43 13.68
C GLN A 340 1.99 -17.79 12.23
N VAL A 341 2.96 -18.05 11.37
CA VAL A 341 2.71 -18.87 10.18
C VAL A 341 3.30 -20.24 10.55
N PRO A 342 2.49 -21.31 10.67
CA PRO A 342 3.04 -22.65 10.78
C PRO A 342 4.03 -22.83 9.63
N PRO A 343 5.25 -23.35 9.89
CA PRO A 343 6.19 -23.58 8.82
C PRO A 343 5.55 -24.56 7.83
N THR A 344 5.19 -24.07 6.65
CA THR A 344 4.60 -24.92 5.59
C THR A 344 5.58 -26.00 5.15
N TYR A 345 6.88 -25.75 5.34
CA TYR A 345 7.95 -26.69 5.06
C TYR A 345 8.99 -26.66 6.18
N THR A 346 9.47 -27.83 6.56
CA THR A 346 10.60 -27.99 7.49
C THR A 346 11.84 -28.42 6.71
N LEU A 347 12.96 -27.74 6.93
CA LEU A 347 14.24 -28.14 6.35
C LEU A 347 14.75 -29.41 7.02
N VAL A 348 14.83 -30.51 6.28
CA VAL A 348 15.32 -31.79 6.78
C VAL A 348 16.84 -31.83 6.72
N ASN A 349 17.40 -31.57 5.54
CA ASN A 349 18.83 -31.45 5.32
C ASN A 349 19.16 -30.63 4.08
N TYR A 350 20.42 -30.22 3.96
CA TYR A 350 20.96 -29.69 2.71
C TYR A 350 22.39 -30.10 2.51
N VAL A 351 22.80 -30.23 1.25
CA VAL A 351 24.19 -30.50 0.84
C VAL A 351 24.57 -29.46 -0.21
N ILE A 352 25.69 -28.77 0.02
CA ILE A 352 26.23 -27.82 -0.94
C ILE A 352 27.62 -28.36 -1.35
N ASN A 353 27.79 -28.62 -2.65
CA ASN A 353 29.07 -28.91 -3.25
C ASN A 353 29.55 -27.67 -4.00
N ASN A 354 30.73 -27.18 -3.65
CA ASN A 354 31.35 -26.05 -4.32
C ASN A 354 32.87 -26.27 -4.40
N GLY A 355 33.44 -25.99 -5.55
CA GLY A 355 34.88 -26.14 -5.77
C GLY A 355 35.31 -25.47 -7.08
N ASN A 356 36.60 -25.24 -7.21
CA ASN A 356 37.18 -24.57 -8.37
C ASN A 356 37.23 -25.43 -9.66
N ILE A 357 36.90 -26.72 -9.57
CA ILE A 357 36.94 -27.68 -10.69
C ILE A 357 35.57 -28.31 -10.96
N ILE A 358 34.59 -28.11 -10.08
CA ILE A 358 33.23 -28.66 -10.19
C ILE A 358 32.20 -27.54 -10.21
N SER A 359 31.14 -27.71 -11.00
CA SER A 359 29.99 -26.80 -10.96
C SER A 359 29.39 -26.79 -9.55
N ALA A 360 29.07 -25.60 -9.06
CA ALA A 360 28.40 -25.47 -7.78
C ALA A 360 27.05 -26.20 -7.83
N SER A 361 26.76 -27.04 -6.85
CA SER A 361 25.47 -27.70 -6.74
C SER A 361 24.92 -27.62 -5.33
N ALA A 362 23.62 -27.42 -5.19
CA ALA A 362 22.91 -27.44 -3.93
C ALA A 362 21.77 -28.46 -4.00
N GLN A 363 21.71 -29.31 -3.01
CA GLN A 363 20.59 -30.24 -2.79
C GLN A 363 19.92 -29.84 -1.49
N VAL A 364 18.59 -29.63 -1.49
CA VAL A 364 17.80 -29.28 -0.32
C VAL A 364 16.65 -30.26 -0.18
N THR A 365 16.49 -30.84 1.00
CA THR A 365 15.35 -31.69 1.32
C THR A 365 14.43 -30.97 2.32
N LEU A 366 13.20 -30.76 1.92
CA LEU A 366 12.14 -30.17 2.73
C LEU A 366 11.09 -31.24 3.07
N GLU A 367 10.45 -31.10 4.21
CA GLU A 367 9.32 -31.92 4.64
C GLU A 367 8.09 -31.04 4.81
N ARG A 368 6.97 -31.52 4.29
CA ARG A 368 5.64 -30.94 4.49
C ARG A 368 4.65 -32.07 4.75
N ASP A 369 3.88 -31.95 5.84
CA ASP A 369 2.83 -32.91 6.19
C ASP A 369 3.33 -34.39 6.22
N GLY A 370 4.62 -34.60 6.58
CA GLY A 370 5.27 -35.91 6.61
C GLY A 370 5.84 -36.37 5.26
N GLU A 371 5.60 -35.66 4.16
CA GLU A 371 6.20 -35.94 2.85
C GLU A 371 7.49 -35.16 2.66
N LYS A 372 8.54 -35.88 2.21
CA LYS A 372 9.85 -35.28 1.94
C LYS A 372 10.04 -35.04 0.44
N THR A 373 10.33 -33.79 0.10
CA THR A 373 10.65 -33.39 -1.26
C THR A 373 12.08 -32.90 -1.33
N THR A 374 12.84 -33.42 -2.30
CA THR A 374 14.23 -33.03 -2.53
C THR A 374 14.35 -32.27 -3.84
N GLY A 375 14.91 -31.07 -3.77
CA GLY A 375 15.27 -30.25 -4.93
C GLY A 375 16.78 -30.19 -5.12
N ILE A 376 17.22 -30.20 -6.38
CA ILE A 376 18.65 -30.08 -6.76
C ILE A 376 18.77 -28.92 -7.74
N SER A 377 19.72 -28.05 -7.52
CA SER A 377 20.08 -26.96 -8.43
C SER A 377 21.59 -27.02 -8.71
N ILE A 378 21.96 -26.75 -9.95
CA ILE A 378 23.36 -26.64 -10.41
C ILE A 378 23.51 -25.21 -10.92
N GLY A 379 24.54 -24.50 -10.41
CA GLY A 379 24.84 -23.10 -10.74
C GLY A 379 26.02 -22.99 -11.72
#